data_723333b1b25b39a4df0169f94769215d
#
_entry.id   723333b1b25b39a4df0169f94769215d
#
_cell.length_a   1.000
_cell.length_b   1.000
_cell.length_c   1.000
_cell.angle_alpha   90.00
_cell.angle_beta   90.00
_cell.angle_gamma   90.00
#
_symmetry.space_group_name_H-M   'P 1'
#
loop_
_entity.id
_entity.type
_entity.pdbx_description
1 polymer ?
#
loop_
_entity_poly.entity_id
_entity_poly.type
_entity_poly.pdbx_seq_one_letter_code
_entity_poly.pdbx_strand_id
1 'polypeptide(L)'
;MKRTLIAVIVAGSLLFGSCTFLDNLANNLSSIANLVNCEYSLKNVSNVSVAGVNVKNVVNGNITATDVVLLAAAITNKQVPLSLDVNIDVKNPTQNAAMLSTMDWALDIAKTQFATGATTKSYNIRPNTTSTVPLGVNTDLYRIFSKDGINSLKTFAGSFNSEGKSSEVGLKIRPSLTVANQTIKSPNFISIM
;
A
#
# COMPACT_ATOMS: atom_id res chain seq x y z
N MET A 1 63.40 11.34 -2.74
CA MET A 1 62.50 11.79 -1.65
C MET A 1 61.18 12.44 -2.12
N LYS A 2 61.11 13.17 -3.21
CA LYS A 2 59.82 13.79 -3.67
C LYS A 2 58.76 12.79 -4.22
N ARG A 3 59.19 11.66 -4.77
CA ARG A 3 58.23 10.64 -5.34
C ARG A 3 57.51 9.77 -4.29
N THR A 4 58.15 9.56 -3.17
CA THR A 4 57.57 8.81 -2.05
C THR A 4 56.53 9.57 -1.24
N LEU A 5 56.67 10.90 -1.16
CA LEU A 5 55.72 11.79 -0.47
C LEU A 5 54.36 11.89 -1.22
N ILE A 6 54.39 11.87 -2.56
CA ILE A 6 53.16 11.90 -3.37
C ILE A 6 52.37 10.61 -3.26
N ALA A 7 53.05 9.46 -3.18
CA ALA A 7 52.38 8.14 -3.00
C ALA A 7 51.66 8.01 -1.65
N VAL A 8 52.20 8.63 -0.59
CA VAL A 8 51.55 8.59 0.75
C VAL A 8 50.32 9.51 0.79
N ILE A 9 50.31 10.63 0.09
CA ILE A 9 49.17 11.57 0.05
C ILE A 9 48.00 10.97 -0.74
N VAL A 10 48.26 10.22 -1.85
CA VAL A 10 47.23 9.57 -2.64
C VAL A 10 46.62 8.36 -1.90
N ALA A 11 47.42 7.62 -1.10
CA ALA A 11 46.90 6.53 -0.26
C ALA A 11 46.06 7.04 0.92
N GLY A 12 46.38 8.23 1.47
CA GLY A 12 45.61 8.83 2.57
C GLY A 12 44.23 9.36 2.15
N SER A 13 44.08 9.82 0.89
CA SER A 13 42.78 10.35 0.42
C SER A 13 41.75 9.29 0.07
N LEU A 14 42.13 8.04 -0.09
CA LEU A 14 41.21 6.91 -0.33
C LEU A 14 40.54 6.37 0.94
N LEU A 15 41.04 6.72 2.12
CA LEU A 15 40.50 6.24 3.40
C LEU A 15 39.36 7.10 3.97
N PHE A 16 39.21 8.33 3.53
CA PHE A 16 38.15 9.22 4.04
C PHE A 16 36.80 9.11 3.31
N GLY A 17 36.78 8.45 2.14
CA GLY A 17 35.53 8.21 1.40
C GLY A 17 34.75 6.98 1.85
N SER A 18 35.37 6.07 2.61
CA SER A 18 34.75 4.79 2.96
C SER A 18 33.86 4.85 4.21
N CYS A 19 34.14 5.77 5.15
CA CYS A 19 33.35 5.87 6.38
C CYS A 19 31.93 6.37 6.11
N THR A 20 31.74 7.39 5.27
CA THR A 20 30.41 7.90 4.95
C THR A 20 29.56 6.92 4.17
N PHE A 21 30.16 6.07 3.32
CA PHE A 21 29.45 5.01 2.61
C PHE A 21 29.00 3.90 3.57
N LEU A 22 29.87 3.47 4.48
CA LEU A 22 29.56 2.45 5.48
C LEU A 22 28.52 2.94 6.50
N ASP A 23 28.62 4.21 6.94
CA ASP A 23 27.63 4.82 7.83
C ASP A 23 26.25 4.94 7.16
N ASN A 24 26.21 5.35 5.88
CA ASN A 24 24.98 5.38 5.11
C ASN A 24 24.40 3.98 4.91
N LEU A 25 25.22 2.98 4.65
CA LEU A 25 24.78 1.60 4.50
C LEU A 25 24.24 1.04 5.83
N ALA A 26 24.94 1.28 6.94
CA ALA A 26 24.51 0.86 8.27
C ALA A 26 23.19 1.52 8.69
N ASN A 27 23.03 2.83 8.44
CA ASN A 27 21.80 3.56 8.71
C ASN A 27 20.64 3.05 7.84
N ASN A 28 20.90 2.68 6.60
CA ASN A 28 19.91 2.15 5.67
C ASN A 28 19.48 0.73 6.05
N LEU A 29 20.40 -0.12 6.48
CA LEU A 29 20.09 -1.46 7.02
C LEU A 29 19.27 -1.35 8.32
N SER A 30 19.63 -0.41 9.19
CA SER A 30 18.86 -0.10 10.40
C SER A 30 17.44 0.35 10.05
N SER A 31 17.26 1.21 9.05
CA SER A 31 15.95 1.68 8.61
C SER A 31 15.08 0.56 8.03
N ILE A 32 15.69 -0.42 7.34
CA ILE A 32 14.99 -1.63 6.85
C ILE A 32 14.55 -2.48 8.04
N ALA A 33 15.45 -2.74 8.99
CA ALA A 33 15.12 -3.50 10.18
C ALA A 33 13.97 -2.83 10.97
N ASN A 34 14.00 -1.51 11.10
CA ASN A 34 12.94 -0.75 11.75
C ASN A 34 11.61 -0.84 10.99
N LEU A 35 11.63 -0.82 9.65
CA LEU A 35 10.42 -0.97 8.84
C LEU A 35 9.79 -2.38 8.99
N VAL A 36 10.61 -3.42 9.08
CA VAL A 36 10.13 -4.80 9.31
C VAL A 36 9.53 -4.96 10.71
N ASN A 37 10.04 -4.19 11.69
CA ASN A 37 9.54 -4.20 13.07
C ASN A 37 8.29 -3.31 13.27
N CYS A 38 7.87 -2.54 12.26
CA CYS A 38 6.63 -1.77 12.35
C CYS A 38 5.41 -2.69 12.39
N GLU A 39 4.41 -2.26 13.15
CA GLU A 39 3.09 -2.90 13.21
C GLU A 39 2.17 -2.23 12.19
N TYR A 40 1.47 -3.04 11.39
CA TYR A 40 0.58 -2.58 10.33
C TYR A 40 -0.84 -2.99 10.66
N SER A 41 -1.78 -2.05 10.59
CA SER A 41 -3.19 -2.33 10.85
C SER A 41 -4.10 -1.50 9.95
N LEU A 42 -5.27 -2.05 9.64
CA LEU A 42 -6.32 -1.32 8.97
C LEU A 42 -6.89 -0.28 9.93
N LYS A 43 -6.84 1.01 9.55
CA LYS A 43 -7.54 2.06 10.27
C LYS A 43 -9.00 2.18 9.84
N ASN A 44 -9.22 2.39 8.55
CA ASN A 44 -10.56 2.42 7.96
C ASN A 44 -10.50 2.24 6.43
N VAL A 45 -11.65 1.93 5.86
CA VAL A 45 -11.91 1.99 4.41
C VAL A 45 -12.99 3.05 4.19
N SER A 46 -12.79 3.88 3.20
CA SER A 46 -13.71 4.99 2.86
C SER A 46 -13.85 5.15 1.36
N ASN A 47 -14.82 5.98 0.94
CA ASN A 47 -15.05 6.35 -0.45
C ASN A 47 -15.22 5.14 -1.39
N VAL A 48 -15.82 4.04 -0.89
CA VAL A 48 -16.03 2.85 -1.70
C VAL A 48 -17.11 3.12 -2.73
N SER A 49 -16.74 3.06 -4.00
CA SER A 49 -17.67 3.21 -5.12
C SER A 49 -17.44 2.14 -6.19
N VAL A 50 -18.53 1.65 -6.77
CA VAL A 50 -18.51 0.69 -7.87
C VAL A 50 -19.28 1.32 -9.03
N ALA A 51 -18.64 1.46 -10.18
CA ALA A 51 -19.20 2.14 -11.34
C ALA A 51 -19.76 3.55 -11.03
N GLY A 52 -19.11 4.28 -10.10
CA GLY A 52 -19.58 5.58 -9.62
C GLY A 52 -20.69 5.54 -8.57
N VAL A 53 -21.24 4.36 -8.27
CA VAL A 53 -22.29 4.18 -7.25
C VAL A 53 -21.63 4.01 -5.88
N ASN A 54 -22.02 4.84 -4.90
CA ASN A 54 -21.49 4.74 -3.54
C ASN A 54 -22.05 3.49 -2.84
N VAL A 55 -21.14 2.62 -2.40
CA VAL A 55 -21.50 1.35 -1.76
C VAL A 55 -22.32 1.54 -0.49
N LYS A 56 -22.10 2.61 0.30
CA LYS A 56 -22.92 2.92 1.49
C LYS A 56 -24.39 3.13 1.15
N ASN A 57 -24.68 3.77 0.00
CA ASN A 57 -26.06 3.97 -0.45
C ASN A 57 -26.73 2.63 -0.75
N VAL A 58 -25.98 1.70 -1.33
CA VAL A 58 -26.46 0.33 -1.62
C VAL A 58 -26.80 -0.43 -0.34
N VAL A 59 -25.90 -0.40 0.65
CA VAL A 59 -26.10 -1.07 1.95
C VAL A 59 -27.32 -0.50 2.68
N ASN A 60 -27.50 0.81 2.62
CA ASN A 60 -28.60 1.51 3.29
C ASN A 60 -29.94 1.44 2.52
N GLY A 61 -30.01 0.75 1.38
CA GLY A 61 -31.19 0.68 0.55
C GLY A 61 -31.53 1.94 -0.24
N ASN A 62 -30.62 2.91 -0.27
CA ASN A 62 -30.80 4.21 -0.93
C ASN A 62 -30.30 4.21 -2.38
N ILE A 63 -30.59 3.15 -3.14
CA ILE A 63 -30.24 3.03 -4.55
C ILE A 63 -31.21 3.85 -5.37
N THR A 64 -30.71 4.76 -6.17
CA THR A 64 -31.52 5.58 -7.09
C THR A 64 -31.63 4.93 -8.47
N ALA A 65 -32.59 5.39 -9.28
CA ALA A 65 -32.70 4.97 -10.68
C ALA A 65 -31.42 5.30 -11.48
N THR A 66 -30.78 6.43 -11.16
CA THR A 66 -29.50 6.83 -11.77
C THR A 66 -28.39 5.82 -11.45
N ASP A 67 -28.31 5.34 -10.21
CA ASP A 67 -27.31 4.35 -9.81
C ASP A 67 -27.48 3.03 -10.59
N VAL A 68 -28.74 2.61 -10.81
CA VAL A 68 -29.04 1.43 -11.61
C VAL A 68 -28.62 1.60 -13.07
N VAL A 69 -28.85 2.79 -13.65
CA VAL A 69 -28.43 3.11 -15.03
C VAL A 69 -26.90 3.11 -15.14
N LEU A 70 -26.20 3.72 -14.19
CA LEU A 70 -24.72 3.74 -14.17
C LEU A 70 -24.13 2.33 -14.12
N LEU A 71 -24.66 1.48 -13.24
CA LEU A 71 -24.19 0.11 -13.12
C LEU A 71 -24.50 -0.72 -14.38
N ALA A 72 -25.71 -0.58 -14.93
CA ALA A 72 -26.09 -1.26 -16.17
C ALA A 72 -25.19 -0.84 -17.35
N ALA A 73 -24.91 0.46 -17.48
CA ALA A 73 -24.01 0.99 -18.49
C ALA A 73 -22.57 0.45 -18.32
N ALA A 74 -22.07 0.40 -17.08
CA ALA A 74 -20.75 -0.13 -16.76
C ALA A 74 -20.61 -1.61 -17.16
N ILE A 75 -21.64 -2.42 -16.86
CA ILE A 75 -21.67 -3.85 -17.23
C ILE A 75 -21.75 -4.00 -18.76
N THR A 76 -22.60 -3.23 -19.43
CA THR A 76 -22.75 -3.24 -20.90
C THR A 76 -21.42 -2.87 -21.59
N ASN A 77 -20.72 -1.88 -21.05
CA ASN A 77 -19.42 -1.45 -21.55
C ASN A 77 -18.26 -2.37 -21.13
N LYS A 78 -18.53 -3.45 -20.38
CA LYS A 78 -17.55 -4.38 -19.86
C LYS A 78 -16.47 -3.69 -19.00
N GLN A 79 -16.83 -2.64 -18.29
CA GLN A 79 -15.97 -1.88 -17.38
C GLN A 79 -16.77 -1.55 -16.11
N VAL A 80 -16.42 -2.16 -15.00
CA VAL A 80 -17.05 -1.96 -13.69
C VAL A 80 -15.98 -1.44 -12.74
N PRO A 81 -15.64 -0.14 -12.80
CA PRO A 81 -14.57 0.43 -11.98
C PRO A 81 -14.93 0.37 -10.50
N LEU A 82 -14.00 -0.15 -9.70
CA LEU A 82 -13.97 -0.03 -8.25
C LEU A 82 -12.97 1.07 -7.88
N SER A 83 -13.40 1.96 -7.02
CA SER A 83 -12.52 2.91 -6.33
C SER A 83 -12.77 2.83 -4.82
N LEU A 84 -11.71 2.78 -4.03
CA LEU A 84 -11.80 2.87 -2.58
C LEU A 84 -10.50 3.44 -1.99
N ASP A 85 -10.62 4.10 -0.84
CA ASP A 85 -9.51 4.60 -0.06
C ASP A 85 -9.33 3.72 1.18
N VAL A 86 -8.13 3.18 1.36
CA VAL A 86 -7.74 2.42 2.54
C VAL A 86 -6.74 3.24 3.33
N ASN A 87 -7.02 3.49 4.60
CA ASN A 87 -6.07 4.09 5.51
C ASN A 87 -5.42 2.99 6.36
N ILE A 88 -4.09 2.92 6.33
CA ILE A 88 -3.30 1.95 7.05
C ILE A 88 -2.54 2.70 8.14
N ASP A 89 -2.72 2.31 9.39
CA ASP A 89 -1.89 2.80 10.48
C ASP A 89 -0.61 1.95 10.56
N VAL A 90 0.52 2.64 10.50
CA VAL A 90 1.86 2.08 10.64
C VAL A 90 2.44 2.60 11.93
N LYS A 91 2.57 1.74 12.94
CA LYS A 91 3.15 2.04 14.24
C LYS A 91 4.61 1.60 14.26
N ASN A 92 5.50 2.52 14.54
CA ASN A 92 6.91 2.25 14.73
C ASN A 92 7.22 2.12 16.23
N PRO A 93 7.39 0.91 16.77
CA PRO A 93 7.69 0.71 18.19
C PRO A 93 9.18 0.90 18.52
N THR A 94 10.03 1.17 17.53
CA THR A 94 11.47 1.27 17.70
C THR A 94 11.91 2.68 18.14
N GLN A 95 13.16 2.78 18.61
CA GLN A 95 13.76 4.07 19.00
C GLN A 95 14.32 4.87 17.82
N ASN A 96 14.31 4.30 16.62
CA ASN A 96 14.82 4.93 15.41
C ASN A 96 13.68 5.11 14.40
N ALA A 97 13.82 6.12 13.50
CA ALA A 97 12.85 6.33 12.44
C ALA A 97 12.82 5.15 11.47
N ALA A 98 11.62 4.82 10.98
CA ALA A 98 11.43 3.86 9.89
C ALA A 98 11.04 4.60 8.62
N MET A 99 11.76 4.34 7.52
CA MET A 99 11.52 4.96 6.22
C MET A 99 10.75 3.99 5.34
N LEU A 100 9.53 4.33 4.99
CA LEU A 100 8.72 3.62 4.01
C LEU A 100 8.79 4.37 2.68
N SER A 101 9.43 3.80 1.66
CA SER A 101 9.55 4.45 0.35
C SER A 101 8.33 4.18 -0.53
N THR A 102 7.94 2.92 -0.62
CA THR A 102 6.73 2.50 -1.33
C THR A 102 6.09 1.33 -0.59
N MET A 103 4.84 1.04 -0.92
CA MET A 103 4.10 -0.09 -0.39
C MET A 103 3.38 -0.76 -1.55
N ASP A 104 3.79 -1.98 -1.90
CA ASP A 104 3.01 -2.81 -2.81
C ASP A 104 1.75 -3.26 -2.09
N TRP A 105 0.67 -3.43 -2.82
CA TRP A 105 -0.57 -3.97 -2.29
C TRP A 105 -1.18 -5.02 -3.23
N ALA A 106 -1.89 -5.95 -2.65
CA ALA A 106 -2.68 -6.94 -3.36
C ALA A 106 -4.08 -7.02 -2.76
N LEU A 107 -5.09 -6.85 -3.59
CA LEU A 107 -6.50 -7.00 -3.25
C LEU A 107 -6.95 -8.41 -3.61
N ASP A 108 -7.42 -9.14 -2.62
CA ASP A 108 -8.05 -10.44 -2.80
C ASP A 108 -9.57 -10.28 -2.68
N ILE A 109 -10.32 -10.95 -3.55
CA ILE A 109 -11.77 -11.07 -3.47
C ILE A 109 -12.12 -12.56 -3.54
N ALA A 110 -12.91 -13.03 -2.59
CA ALA A 110 -13.25 -14.45 -2.44
C ALA A 110 -11.99 -15.34 -2.44
N LYS A 111 -10.93 -14.91 -1.71
CA LYS A 111 -9.63 -15.59 -1.58
C LYS A 111 -8.81 -15.68 -2.89
N THR A 112 -9.23 -14.99 -3.94
CA THR A 112 -8.50 -14.93 -5.19
C THR A 112 -7.90 -13.54 -5.36
N GLN A 113 -6.59 -13.46 -5.67
CA GLN A 113 -5.95 -12.18 -5.95
C GLN A 113 -6.57 -11.55 -7.19
N PHE A 114 -7.16 -10.38 -7.00
CA PHE A 114 -7.94 -9.69 -8.01
C PHE A 114 -7.19 -8.53 -8.65
N ALA A 115 -6.49 -7.75 -7.83
CA ALA A 115 -5.71 -6.61 -8.27
C ALA A 115 -4.45 -6.42 -7.43
N THR A 116 -3.46 -5.75 -8.02
CA THR A 116 -2.24 -5.33 -7.34
C THR A 116 -1.88 -3.91 -7.74
N GLY A 117 -1.11 -3.25 -6.90
CA GLY A 117 -0.56 -1.94 -7.20
C GLY A 117 0.52 -1.56 -6.19
N ALA A 118 0.94 -0.30 -6.23
CA ALA A 118 1.90 0.25 -5.30
C ALA A 118 1.59 1.71 -4.99
N THR A 119 1.97 2.17 -3.79
CA THR A 119 1.99 3.59 -3.46
C THR A 119 3.21 4.25 -4.10
N THR A 120 3.10 5.55 -4.40
CA THR A 120 4.21 6.34 -4.96
C THR A 120 4.80 7.34 -3.97
N LYS A 121 4.20 7.48 -2.79
CA LYS A 121 4.65 8.42 -1.75
C LYS A 121 5.50 7.70 -0.72
N SER A 122 6.56 8.39 -0.26
CA SER A 122 7.37 7.94 0.87
C SER A 122 6.89 8.55 2.17
N TYR A 123 7.08 7.80 3.26
CA TYR A 123 6.68 8.19 4.61
C TYR A 123 7.85 7.96 5.57
N ASN A 124 8.12 8.96 6.41
CA ASN A 124 9.04 8.83 7.53
C ASN A 124 8.24 8.64 8.81
N ILE A 125 8.32 7.46 9.40
CA ILE A 125 7.57 7.08 10.59
C ILE A 125 8.50 7.25 11.79
N ARG A 126 8.21 8.29 12.58
CA ARG A 126 9.05 8.66 13.72
C ARG A 126 9.10 7.55 14.78
N PRO A 127 10.14 7.53 15.61
CA PRO A 127 10.23 6.60 16.74
C PRO A 127 9.01 6.69 17.65
N ASN A 128 8.53 5.54 18.10
CA ASN A 128 7.41 5.43 19.04
C ASN A 128 6.13 6.18 18.62
N THR A 129 5.91 6.35 17.30
CA THR A 129 4.70 7.00 16.77
C THR A 129 3.96 6.10 15.79
N THR A 130 2.69 6.46 15.55
CA THR A 130 1.86 5.90 14.50
C THR A 130 1.67 6.93 13.40
N SER A 131 1.86 6.53 12.16
CA SER A 131 1.58 7.33 10.97
C SER A 131 0.50 6.66 10.13
N THR A 132 -0.46 7.43 9.63
CA THR A 132 -1.47 6.89 8.71
C THR A 132 -0.98 7.03 7.28
N VAL A 133 -0.96 5.91 6.55
CA VAL A 133 -0.59 5.80 5.14
C VAL A 133 -1.85 5.60 4.33
N PRO A 134 -2.29 6.58 3.51
CA PRO A 134 -3.43 6.42 2.63
C PRO A 134 -3.03 5.60 1.39
N LEU A 135 -3.89 4.68 1.01
CA LEU A 135 -3.78 3.80 -0.14
C LEU A 135 -5.04 3.92 -1.00
N GLY A 136 -4.92 4.50 -2.20
CA GLY A 136 -6.00 4.50 -3.19
C GLY A 136 -5.98 3.21 -4.00
N VAL A 137 -7.07 2.47 -3.99
CA VAL A 137 -7.26 1.26 -4.80
C VAL A 137 -8.22 1.58 -5.92
N ASN A 138 -7.76 1.40 -7.16
CA ASN A 138 -8.58 1.52 -8.36
C ASN A 138 -8.38 0.26 -9.21
N THR A 139 -9.47 -0.42 -9.54
CA THR A 139 -9.43 -1.64 -10.36
C THR A 139 -10.76 -1.85 -11.08
N ASP A 140 -10.85 -2.86 -11.95
CA ASP A 140 -12.07 -3.20 -12.67
C ASP A 140 -12.65 -4.51 -12.15
N LEU A 141 -13.92 -4.49 -11.75
CA LEU A 141 -14.65 -5.63 -11.21
C LEU A 141 -15.52 -6.34 -12.26
N TYR A 142 -15.42 -6.02 -13.55
CA TYR A 142 -16.30 -6.60 -14.56
C TYR A 142 -16.38 -8.14 -14.50
N ARG A 143 -15.26 -8.80 -14.25
CA ARG A 143 -15.20 -10.27 -14.15
C ARG A 143 -16.09 -10.84 -13.04
N ILE A 144 -16.32 -10.07 -11.97
CA ILE A 144 -17.16 -10.46 -10.84
C ILE A 144 -18.62 -10.13 -11.13
N PHE A 145 -18.87 -8.94 -11.68
CA PHE A 145 -20.22 -8.38 -11.85
C PHE A 145 -20.90 -8.77 -13.16
N SER A 146 -20.16 -9.31 -14.13
CA SER A 146 -20.69 -9.66 -15.46
C SER A 146 -21.79 -10.72 -15.45
N LYS A 147 -21.87 -11.54 -14.39
CA LYS A 147 -22.85 -12.65 -14.32
C LYS A 147 -24.18 -12.26 -13.68
N ASP A 148 -24.16 -11.38 -12.67
CA ASP A 148 -25.34 -11.16 -11.80
C ASP A 148 -25.53 -9.69 -11.39
N GLY A 149 -24.84 -8.77 -12.04
CA GLY A 149 -25.05 -7.33 -11.97
C GLY A 149 -25.28 -6.77 -10.57
N ILE A 150 -26.52 -6.30 -10.32
CA ILE A 150 -26.89 -5.61 -9.07
C ILE A 150 -26.87 -6.51 -7.84
N ASN A 151 -27.11 -7.82 -7.97
CA ASN A 151 -27.01 -8.75 -6.85
C ASN A 151 -25.57 -8.95 -6.44
N SER A 152 -24.63 -9.04 -7.40
CA SER A 152 -23.19 -9.04 -7.12
C SER A 152 -22.75 -7.77 -6.38
N LEU A 153 -23.29 -6.59 -6.75
CA LEU A 153 -23.03 -5.34 -6.04
C LEU A 153 -23.55 -5.38 -4.61
N LYS A 154 -24.80 -5.86 -4.39
CA LYS A 154 -25.35 -6.00 -3.03
C LYS A 154 -24.52 -6.94 -2.16
N THR A 155 -24.12 -8.10 -2.72
CA THR A 155 -23.27 -9.06 -2.03
C THR A 155 -21.91 -8.44 -1.68
N PHE A 156 -21.28 -7.78 -2.65
CA PHE A 156 -20.00 -7.07 -2.44
C PHE A 156 -20.16 -5.96 -1.39
N ALA A 157 -21.22 -5.14 -1.50
CA ALA A 157 -21.49 -4.07 -0.56
C ALA A 157 -21.75 -4.60 0.86
N GLY A 158 -22.54 -5.67 0.97
CA GLY A 158 -22.85 -6.33 2.24
C GLY A 158 -21.65 -7.03 2.89
N SER A 159 -20.60 -7.32 2.14
CA SER A 159 -19.37 -7.88 2.69
C SER A 159 -18.55 -6.86 3.50
N PHE A 160 -18.78 -5.55 3.34
CA PHE A 160 -18.18 -4.51 4.17
C PHE A 160 -19.06 -4.26 5.40
N ASN A 161 -18.54 -4.50 6.59
CA ASN A 161 -19.21 -4.12 7.83
C ASN A 161 -19.07 -2.62 8.11
N SER A 162 -19.68 -2.12 9.19
CA SER A 162 -19.61 -0.71 9.61
C SER A 162 -18.19 -0.20 9.85
N GLU A 163 -17.23 -1.09 10.11
CA GLU A 163 -15.81 -0.78 10.29
C GLU A 163 -15.00 -0.85 8.99
N GLY A 164 -15.64 -1.15 7.85
CA GLY A 164 -14.97 -1.33 6.58
C GLY A 164 -14.23 -2.67 6.43
N LYS A 165 -14.38 -3.60 7.38
CA LYS A 165 -13.82 -4.95 7.29
C LYS A 165 -14.75 -5.85 6.49
N SER A 166 -14.18 -6.77 5.73
CA SER A 166 -14.92 -7.72 4.92
C SER A 166 -14.41 -9.14 5.14
N SER A 167 -15.30 -10.12 5.16
CA SER A 167 -14.93 -11.53 5.18
C SER A 167 -14.51 -12.07 3.80
N GLU A 168 -14.89 -11.37 2.72
CA GLU A 168 -14.64 -11.80 1.35
C GLU A 168 -13.62 -10.94 0.61
N VAL A 169 -13.33 -9.74 1.15
CA VAL A 169 -12.32 -8.83 0.60
C VAL A 169 -11.11 -8.83 1.52
N GLY A 170 -9.97 -9.22 1.00
CA GLY A 170 -8.69 -9.23 1.70
C GLY A 170 -7.74 -8.19 1.11
N LEU A 171 -7.02 -7.46 1.94
CA LEU A 171 -5.95 -6.58 1.51
C LEU A 171 -4.64 -7.01 2.16
N LYS A 172 -3.65 -7.23 1.30
CA LYS A 172 -2.27 -7.56 1.70
C LYS A 172 -1.37 -6.43 1.27
N ILE A 173 -0.40 -6.11 2.09
CA ILE A 173 0.61 -5.07 1.80
C ILE A 173 2.01 -5.65 1.90
N ARG A 174 2.94 -5.06 1.15
CA ARG A 174 4.35 -5.36 1.23
C ARG A 174 5.15 -4.05 1.21
N PRO A 175 5.58 -3.58 2.40
CA PRO A 175 6.35 -2.35 2.52
C PRO A 175 7.75 -2.51 1.92
N SER A 176 8.31 -1.41 1.43
CA SER A 176 9.65 -1.36 0.87
C SER A 176 10.39 -0.08 1.21
N LEU A 177 11.71 -0.16 1.17
CA LEU A 177 12.63 0.96 1.32
C LEU A 177 13.51 1.06 0.07
N THR A 178 13.65 2.26 -0.48
CA THR A 178 14.57 2.52 -1.59
C THR A 178 15.81 3.23 -1.07
N VAL A 179 16.98 2.66 -1.33
CA VAL A 179 18.29 3.16 -0.93
C VAL A 179 19.23 3.11 -2.12
N ALA A 180 19.87 4.21 -2.45
CA ALA A 180 20.83 4.30 -3.56
C ALA A 180 20.30 3.67 -4.87
N ASN A 181 19.04 3.99 -5.22
CA ASN A 181 18.30 3.47 -6.38
C ASN A 181 18.00 1.95 -6.35
N GLN A 182 18.23 1.29 -5.21
CA GLN A 182 17.81 -0.11 -5.01
C GLN A 182 16.62 -0.17 -4.07
N THR A 183 15.55 -0.85 -4.50
CA THR A 183 14.36 -1.05 -3.67
C THR A 183 14.43 -2.40 -2.99
N ILE A 184 14.44 -2.38 -1.66
CA ILE A 184 14.42 -3.56 -0.81
C ILE A 184 13.00 -3.70 -0.28
N LYS A 185 12.36 -4.83 -0.58
CA LYS A 185 10.99 -5.14 -0.18
C LYS A 185 10.99 -6.07 1.02
N SER A 186 9.98 -5.95 1.88
CA SER A 186 9.69 -6.97 2.88
C SER A 186 9.59 -8.35 2.22
N PRO A 187 10.12 -9.43 2.81
CA PRO A 187 10.11 -10.75 2.19
C PRO A 187 8.69 -11.27 1.94
N ASN A 188 7.75 -10.91 2.81
CA ASN A 188 6.38 -11.41 2.77
C ASN A 188 5.36 -10.28 2.66
N PHE A 189 4.19 -10.59 2.11
CA PHE A 189 3.01 -9.76 2.26
C PHE A 189 2.44 -9.89 3.68
N ILE A 190 1.95 -8.78 4.21
CA ILE A 190 1.29 -8.67 5.51
C ILE A 190 -0.21 -8.53 5.22
N SER A 191 -1.05 -9.41 5.76
CA SER A 191 -2.50 -9.29 5.66
C SER A 191 -3.00 -8.29 6.70
N ILE A 192 -3.82 -7.33 6.26
CA ILE A 192 -4.38 -6.26 7.10
C ILE A 192 -5.91 -6.20 7.08
N MET A 193 -6.52 -6.95 6.17
CA MET A 193 -7.97 -7.08 6.02
C MET A 193 -8.30 -8.49 5.52
#